data_656a4e5977fa15136bbc3d4900e8bc69
#
_entry.id   656a4e5977fa15136bbc3d4900e8bc69
#
_cell.length_a   1.000
_cell.length_b   1.000
_cell.length_c   1.000
_cell.angle_alpha   90.00
_cell.angle_beta   90.00
_cell.angle_gamma   90.00
#
_symmetry.space_group_name_H-M   'P 1'
#
loop_
_entity.id
_entity.type
_entity.pdbx_description
1 polymer ?
#
loop_
_entity_poly.entity_id
_entity_poly.type
_entity_poly.pdbx_seq_one_letter_code
_entity_poly.pdbx_strand_id
1 'polypeptide(L)'
;LQTMVVENLSAEEQAKLQAVEDTMYAIEDAMLAAGFPARVKEAQVLYVLALSDFADDNGFVEKLVGCFTAEQTDAQLISAVNSAFGTSLAPEDFTQVMQAIRAVYIDTSHYTDPSTKNNLDLVQWAIAAEKAGWGYVWGTFGEVLTESYYEAKAAQYPDEVGGYEDFIRQNWLGGRTADCVGFIKGYGWLNSDTHEIEYGTNGMPDIGADAMYDNATEKGTIDTIPEIPGLAVWHEGHIGIYIGNGQVIHASGTKVGVVQTPIGSSGWTHWLKIPYITYIEETEEETP
;
A
#
# COMPACT_ATOMS: atom_id res chain seq x y z
N LEU A 1 -4.93 -8.80 19.48
CA LEU A 1 -6.27 -9.31 19.11
C LEU A 1 -6.18 -10.69 18.48
N GLN A 2 -5.27 -10.94 17.51
CA GLN A 2 -5.08 -12.26 16.89
C GLN A 2 -4.76 -13.35 17.91
N THR A 3 -3.83 -13.12 18.83
CA THR A 3 -3.44 -14.09 19.87
C THR A 3 -4.61 -14.44 20.80
N MET A 4 -5.46 -13.45 21.18
CA MET A 4 -6.62 -13.67 22.02
C MET A 4 -7.77 -14.43 21.32
N VAL A 5 -7.88 -14.34 20.00
CA VAL A 5 -8.88 -15.07 19.21
C VAL A 5 -8.48 -16.55 19.10
N VAL A 6 -7.20 -16.83 18.82
CA VAL A 6 -6.68 -18.21 18.69
C VAL A 6 -6.78 -18.98 20.00
N GLU A 7 -6.54 -18.35 21.14
CA GLU A 7 -6.63 -19.00 22.48
C GLU A 7 -8.06 -19.47 22.84
N ASN A 8 -9.10 -18.97 22.18
CA ASN A 8 -10.50 -19.33 22.42
C ASN A 8 -11.07 -20.34 21.40
N LEU A 9 -10.28 -20.74 20.38
CA LEU A 9 -10.71 -21.74 19.40
C LEU A 9 -10.56 -23.16 19.93
N SER A 10 -11.47 -24.05 19.55
CA SER A 10 -11.32 -25.48 19.78
C SER A 10 -10.12 -26.03 19.00
N ALA A 11 -9.60 -27.19 19.40
CA ALA A 11 -8.49 -27.84 18.70
C ALA A 11 -8.81 -28.12 17.22
N GLU A 12 -10.08 -28.40 16.88
CA GLU A 12 -10.53 -28.61 15.50
C GLU A 12 -10.50 -27.31 14.69
N GLU A 13 -10.94 -26.19 15.30
CA GLU A 13 -10.91 -24.86 14.65
C GLU A 13 -9.48 -24.37 14.46
N GLN A 14 -8.60 -24.60 15.44
CA GLN A 14 -7.16 -24.29 15.31
C GLN A 14 -6.52 -25.10 14.18
N ALA A 15 -6.83 -26.40 14.06
CA ALA A 15 -6.31 -27.22 12.98
C ALA A 15 -6.81 -26.78 11.60
N LYS A 16 -8.08 -26.36 11.48
CA LYS A 16 -8.61 -25.79 10.23
C LYS A 16 -7.94 -24.46 9.87
N LEU A 17 -7.73 -23.58 10.85
CA LEU A 17 -7.03 -22.33 10.64
C LEU A 17 -5.61 -22.57 10.15
N GLN A 18 -4.88 -23.49 10.80
CA GLN A 18 -3.52 -23.86 10.40
C GLN A 18 -3.49 -24.42 8.97
N ALA A 19 -4.43 -25.29 8.59
CA ALA A 19 -4.51 -25.83 7.24
C ALA A 19 -4.74 -24.74 6.18
N VAL A 20 -5.53 -23.73 6.50
CA VAL A 20 -5.74 -22.55 5.62
C VAL A 20 -4.44 -21.74 5.50
N GLU A 21 -3.75 -21.47 6.60
CA GLU A 21 -2.47 -20.77 6.61
C GLU A 21 -1.40 -21.52 5.81
N ASP A 22 -1.26 -22.82 6.03
CA ASP A 22 -0.31 -23.68 5.29
C ASP A 22 -0.59 -23.64 3.77
N THR A 23 -1.87 -23.67 3.38
CA THR A 23 -2.26 -23.57 1.97
C THR A 23 -1.95 -22.17 1.40
N MET A 24 -2.18 -21.11 2.17
CA MET A 24 -1.84 -19.75 1.75
C MET A 24 -0.33 -19.56 1.53
N TYR A 25 0.51 -20.13 2.40
CA TYR A 25 1.96 -20.11 2.21
C TYR A 25 2.38 -20.94 0.98
N ALA A 26 1.79 -22.10 0.76
CA ALA A 26 2.08 -22.91 -0.42
C ALA A 26 1.70 -22.19 -1.73
N ILE A 27 0.59 -21.46 -1.73
CA ILE A 27 0.18 -20.60 -2.87
C ILE A 27 1.22 -19.48 -3.08
N GLU A 28 1.63 -18.80 -2.02
CA GLU A 28 2.63 -17.74 -2.08
C GLU A 28 3.94 -18.25 -2.68
N ASP A 29 4.53 -19.31 -2.13
CA ASP A 29 5.77 -19.90 -2.62
C ASP A 29 5.68 -20.29 -4.10
N ALA A 30 4.56 -20.87 -4.51
CA ALA A 30 4.35 -21.30 -5.90
C ALA A 30 4.17 -20.10 -6.85
N MET A 31 3.48 -19.05 -6.44
CA MET A 31 3.32 -17.81 -7.22
C MET A 31 4.66 -17.08 -7.38
N LEU A 32 5.48 -17.01 -6.33
CA LEU A 32 6.83 -16.44 -6.38
C LEU A 32 7.73 -17.25 -7.34
N ALA A 33 7.73 -18.58 -7.22
CA ALA A 33 8.49 -19.47 -8.10
C ALA A 33 8.07 -19.38 -9.58
N ALA A 34 6.79 -19.07 -9.83
CA ALA A 34 6.24 -18.89 -11.17
C ALA A 34 6.46 -17.47 -11.75
N GLY A 35 7.06 -16.54 -10.98
CA GLY A 35 7.33 -15.17 -11.41
C GLY A 35 6.13 -14.22 -11.30
N PHE A 36 5.18 -14.49 -10.40
CA PHE A 36 3.99 -13.65 -10.16
C PHE A 36 3.95 -13.03 -8.75
N PRO A 37 5.02 -12.39 -8.23
CA PRO A 37 5.03 -11.84 -6.86
C PRO A 37 3.90 -10.85 -6.61
N ALA A 38 3.61 -9.95 -7.57
CA ALA A 38 2.56 -8.94 -7.44
C ALA A 38 1.12 -9.51 -7.47
N ARG A 39 0.95 -10.80 -7.76
CA ARG A 39 -0.37 -11.45 -7.90
C ARG A 39 -0.67 -12.48 -6.81
N VAL A 40 0.20 -12.61 -5.82
CA VAL A 40 0.03 -13.55 -4.70
C VAL A 40 -1.31 -13.33 -4.00
N LYS A 41 -1.67 -12.09 -3.70
CA LYS A 41 -2.95 -11.77 -3.03
C LYS A 41 -4.16 -12.18 -3.86
N GLU A 42 -4.11 -12.03 -5.18
CA GLU A 42 -5.18 -12.48 -6.07
C GLU A 42 -5.40 -14.00 -5.96
N ALA A 43 -4.31 -14.78 -5.95
CA ALA A 43 -4.38 -16.23 -5.80
C ALA A 43 -4.92 -16.64 -4.41
N GLN A 44 -4.47 -16.00 -3.34
CA GLN A 44 -4.95 -16.24 -1.98
C GLN A 44 -6.44 -15.88 -1.83
N VAL A 45 -6.89 -14.79 -2.45
CA VAL A 45 -8.30 -14.39 -2.47
C VAL A 45 -9.16 -15.40 -3.22
N LEU A 46 -8.72 -15.86 -4.38
CA LEU A 46 -9.42 -16.91 -5.13
C LEU A 46 -9.57 -18.19 -4.31
N TYR A 47 -8.52 -18.59 -3.59
CA TYR A 47 -8.58 -19.73 -2.68
C TYR A 47 -9.70 -19.56 -1.65
N VAL A 48 -9.74 -18.43 -0.95
CA VAL A 48 -10.75 -18.18 0.10
C VAL A 48 -12.15 -18.02 -0.46
N LEU A 49 -12.32 -17.34 -1.59
CA LEU A 49 -13.63 -17.05 -2.16
C LEU A 49 -14.32 -18.26 -2.80
N ALA A 50 -13.56 -19.13 -3.46
CA ALA A 50 -14.18 -20.12 -4.34
C ALA A 50 -13.48 -21.49 -4.38
N LEU A 51 -12.27 -21.62 -3.83
CA LEU A 51 -11.43 -22.80 -4.05
C LEU A 51 -11.04 -23.54 -2.78
N SER A 52 -11.54 -23.15 -1.61
CA SER A 52 -11.21 -23.79 -0.33
C SER A 52 -11.53 -25.28 -0.31
N ASP A 53 -12.59 -25.70 -1.00
CA ASP A 53 -13.01 -27.12 -1.09
C ASP A 53 -12.07 -27.98 -1.94
N PHE A 54 -11.17 -27.37 -2.71
CA PHE A 54 -10.18 -28.05 -3.56
C PHE A 54 -8.79 -28.15 -2.91
N ALA A 55 -8.60 -27.61 -1.71
CA ALA A 55 -7.29 -27.51 -1.05
C ALA A 55 -6.62 -28.88 -0.85
N ASP A 56 -7.41 -29.92 -0.61
CA ASP A 56 -6.94 -31.30 -0.41
C ASP A 56 -6.68 -32.06 -1.73
N ASP A 57 -7.03 -31.46 -2.88
CA ASP A 57 -6.82 -32.09 -4.18
C ASP A 57 -5.33 -32.08 -4.55
N ASN A 58 -4.82 -33.23 -5.00
CA ASN A 58 -3.45 -33.33 -5.43
C ASN A 58 -3.17 -32.41 -6.63
N GLY A 59 -2.18 -31.54 -6.50
CA GLY A 59 -1.83 -30.55 -7.52
C GLY A 59 -2.73 -29.31 -7.56
N PHE A 60 -3.47 -29.04 -6.47
CA PHE A 60 -4.33 -27.85 -6.35
C PHE A 60 -3.56 -26.56 -6.61
N VAL A 61 -2.42 -26.36 -5.93
CA VAL A 61 -1.63 -25.14 -6.00
C VAL A 61 -1.08 -24.92 -7.40
N GLU A 62 -0.49 -25.95 -8.02
CA GLU A 62 0.03 -25.88 -9.39
C GLU A 62 -1.07 -25.56 -10.40
N LYS A 63 -2.26 -26.12 -10.21
CA LYS A 63 -3.42 -25.88 -11.04
C LYS A 63 -3.92 -24.45 -10.93
N LEU A 64 -3.93 -23.88 -9.70
CA LEU A 64 -4.29 -22.50 -9.45
C LEU A 64 -3.28 -21.54 -10.11
N VAL A 65 -1.98 -21.77 -9.87
CA VAL A 65 -0.90 -20.96 -10.48
C VAL A 65 -0.97 -21.02 -12.00
N GLY A 66 -1.31 -22.15 -12.58
CA GLY A 66 -1.50 -22.32 -14.02
C GLY A 66 -2.63 -21.46 -14.64
N CYS A 67 -3.49 -20.86 -13.83
CA CYS A 67 -4.53 -19.93 -14.29
C CYS A 67 -3.99 -18.49 -14.52
N PHE A 68 -2.77 -18.19 -14.06
CA PHE A 68 -2.19 -16.85 -14.12
C PHE A 68 -1.32 -16.65 -15.35
N THR A 69 -1.38 -15.45 -15.95
CA THR A 69 -0.51 -14.99 -17.02
C THR A 69 -0.04 -13.56 -16.75
N ALA A 70 1.06 -13.13 -17.39
CA ALA A 70 1.68 -11.82 -17.12
C ALA A 70 0.72 -10.63 -17.34
N GLU A 71 -0.04 -10.66 -18.45
CA GLU A 71 -1.02 -9.62 -18.76
C GLU A 71 -2.42 -10.24 -18.83
N GLN A 72 -3.22 -10.02 -17.80
CA GLN A 72 -4.52 -10.68 -17.66
C GLN A 72 -5.47 -9.78 -16.86
N THR A 73 -6.66 -9.53 -17.41
CA THR A 73 -7.73 -8.84 -16.68
C THR A 73 -8.38 -9.76 -15.64
N ASP A 74 -9.05 -9.19 -14.64
CA ASP A 74 -9.81 -9.95 -13.65
C ASP A 74 -10.82 -10.91 -14.33
N ALA A 75 -11.52 -10.46 -15.38
CA ALA A 75 -12.45 -11.29 -16.11
C ALA A 75 -11.78 -12.49 -16.81
N GLN A 76 -10.59 -12.31 -17.36
CA GLN A 76 -9.83 -13.39 -17.97
C GLN A 76 -9.31 -14.38 -16.92
N LEU A 77 -8.83 -13.89 -15.77
CA LEU A 77 -8.41 -14.72 -14.65
C LEU A 77 -9.58 -15.57 -14.14
N ILE A 78 -10.71 -14.94 -13.86
CA ILE A 78 -11.90 -15.65 -13.34
C ILE A 78 -12.41 -16.68 -14.35
N SER A 79 -12.40 -16.38 -15.66
CA SER A 79 -12.72 -17.35 -16.70
C SER A 79 -11.79 -18.56 -16.69
N ALA A 80 -10.48 -18.34 -16.52
CA ALA A 80 -9.50 -19.43 -16.44
C ALA A 80 -9.73 -20.31 -15.19
N VAL A 81 -9.95 -19.68 -14.03
CA VAL A 81 -10.23 -20.36 -12.76
C VAL A 81 -11.52 -21.18 -12.85
N ASN A 82 -12.62 -20.57 -13.34
CA ASN A 82 -13.89 -21.27 -13.51
C ASN A 82 -13.76 -22.49 -14.44
N SER A 83 -13.02 -22.33 -15.54
CA SER A 83 -12.73 -23.45 -16.45
C SER A 83 -11.89 -24.54 -15.81
N ALA A 84 -10.87 -24.18 -15.05
CA ALA A 84 -9.97 -25.14 -14.42
C ALA A 84 -10.65 -25.92 -13.29
N PHE A 85 -11.42 -25.26 -12.44
CA PHE A 85 -11.97 -25.84 -11.22
C PHE A 85 -13.47 -26.18 -11.31
N GLY A 86 -14.16 -25.80 -12.40
CA GLY A 86 -15.60 -26.03 -12.56
C GLY A 86 -16.43 -25.13 -11.64
N THR A 87 -15.90 -23.97 -11.25
CA THR A 87 -16.58 -22.98 -10.41
C THR A 87 -17.41 -22.01 -11.28
N SER A 88 -18.19 -21.15 -10.63
CA SER A 88 -19.01 -20.12 -11.29
C SER A 88 -18.86 -18.75 -10.59
N LEU A 89 -17.64 -18.40 -10.19
CA LEU A 89 -17.35 -17.10 -9.58
C LEU A 89 -17.63 -16.00 -10.61
N ALA A 90 -18.33 -14.93 -10.18
CA ALA A 90 -18.55 -13.77 -11.01
C ALA A 90 -17.30 -12.86 -10.98
N PRO A 91 -16.83 -12.35 -12.12
CA PRO A 91 -15.69 -11.41 -12.15
C PRO A 91 -15.92 -10.19 -11.28
N GLU A 92 -17.14 -9.67 -11.20
CA GLU A 92 -17.51 -8.49 -10.43
C GLU A 92 -17.33 -8.70 -8.93
N ASP A 93 -17.67 -9.89 -8.41
CA ASP A 93 -17.50 -10.24 -7.00
C ASP A 93 -16.01 -10.28 -6.63
N PHE A 94 -15.19 -10.89 -7.47
CA PHE A 94 -13.74 -10.92 -7.30
C PHE A 94 -13.14 -9.50 -7.33
N THR A 95 -13.48 -8.72 -8.34
CA THR A 95 -13.00 -7.34 -8.50
C THR A 95 -13.37 -6.48 -7.29
N GLN A 96 -14.58 -6.60 -6.78
CA GLN A 96 -15.04 -5.86 -5.59
C GLN A 96 -14.22 -6.24 -4.34
N VAL A 97 -13.98 -7.54 -4.11
CA VAL A 97 -13.16 -8.00 -2.98
C VAL A 97 -11.71 -7.54 -3.13
N MET A 98 -11.15 -7.64 -4.34
CA MET A 98 -9.78 -7.17 -4.59
C MET A 98 -9.63 -5.67 -4.39
N GLN A 99 -10.62 -4.86 -4.78
CA GLN A 99 -10.63 -3.43 -4.50
C GLN A 99 -10.62 -3.14 -3.00
N ALA A 100 -11.45 -3.85 -2.22
CA ALA A 100 -11.48 -3.71 -0.76
C ALA A 100 -10.13 -4.11 -0.12
N ILE A 101 -9.50 -5.18 -0.60
CA ILE A 101 -8.21 -5.64 -0.10
C ILE A 101 -7.10 -4.65 -0.48
N ARG A 102 -7.05 -4.18 -1.73
CA ARG A 102 -6.08 -3.18 -2.19
C ARG A 102 -6.19 -1.87 -1.41
N ALA A 103 -7.39 -1.49 -0.99
CA ALA A 103 -7.62 -0.30 -0.18
C ALA A 103 -6.97 -0.38 1.23
N VAL A 104 -6.75 -1.59 1.75
CA VAL A 104 -6.20 -1.80 3.11
C VAL A 104 -4.83 -2.49 3.14
N TYR A 105 -4.47 -3.24 2.12
CA TYR A 105 -3.20 -3.96 2.06
C TYR A 105 -2.07 -3.03 1.58
N ILE A 106 -0.91 -3.11 2.25
CA ILE A 106 0.30 -2.41 1.83
C ILE A 106 1.14 -3.40 1.02
N ASP A 107 1.23 -3.18 -0.29
CA ASP A 107 2.03 -4.03 -1.18
C ASP A 107 3.51 -3.60 -1.15
N THR A 108 4.37 -4.49 -0.66
CA THR A 108 5.82 -4.32 -0.63
C THR A 108 6.55 -5.21 -1.64
N SER A 109 5.84 -5.92 -2.50
CA SER A 109 6.42 -6.90 -3.45
C SER A 109 7.38 -6.28 -4.48
N HIS A 110 7.26 -4.97 -4.68
CA HIS A 110 8.12 -4.20 -5.59
C HIS A 110 9.24 -3.43 -4.89
N TYR A 111 9.44 -3.65 -3.59
CA TYR A 111 10.51 -3.00 -2.85
C TYR A 111 11.87 -3.56 -3.23
N THR A 112 12.83 -2.67 -3.42
CA THR A 112 14.22 -3.01 -3.78
C THR A 112 14.99 -3.55 -2.58
N ASP A 113 14.78 -2.94 -1.41
CA ASP A 113 15.40 -3.36 -0.14
C ASP A 113 14.45 -3.08 1.03
N PRO A 114 13.48 -3.98 1.30
CA PRO A 114 12.51 -3.81 2.39
C PRO A 114 13.15 -3.70 3.79
N SER A 115 14.40 -4.14 3.95
CA SER A 115 15.13 -4.09 5.22
C SER A 115 15.59 -2.69 5.60
N THR A 116 15.62 -1.76 4.65
CA THR A 116 15.99 -0.36 4.86
C THR A 116 14.84 0.59 4.53
N LYS A 117 14.93 1.83 5.00
CA LYS A 117 14.08 2.91 4.51
C LYS A 117 14.86 3.69 3.47
N ASN A 118 14.47 3.56 2.20
CA ASN A 118 15.21 4.13 1.08
C ASN A 118 14.29 4.87 0.11
N ASN A 119 14.87 5.66 -0.77
CA ASN A 119 14.16 6.50 -1.71
C ASN A 119 13.40 5.72 -2.79
N LEU A 120 13.93 4.57 -3.26
CA LEU A 120 13.29 3.78 -4.32
C LEU A 120 12.03 3.08 -3.79
N ASP A 121 12.11 2.51 -2.59
CA ASP A 121 10.96 1.87 -1.95
C ASP A 121 9.91 2.91 -1.50
N LEU A 122 10.32 4.14 -1.15
CA LEU A 122 9.38 5.24 -0.95
C LEU A 122 8.60 5.57 -2.22
N VAL A 123 9.22 5.49 -3.40
CA VAL A 123 8.52 5.64 -4.69
C VAL A 123 7.52 4.52 -4.89
N GLN A 124 7.89 3.27 -4.61
CA GLN A 124 6.96 2.13 -4.73
C GLN A 124 5.78 2.24 -3.76
N TRP A 125 6.03 2.67 -2.51
CA TRP A 125 4.99 3.02 -1.54
C TRP A 125 4.01 4.05 -2.11
N ALA A 126 4.52 5.13 -2.68
CA ALA A 126 3.70 6.21 -3.22
C ALA A 126 2.84 5.73 -4.40
N ILE A 127 3.43 4.97 -5.34
CA ILE A 127 2.72 4.40 -6.49
C ILE A 127 1.64 3.41 -6.04
N ALA A 128 1.93 2.54 -5.08
CA ALA A 128 0.97 1.58 -4.56
C ALA A 128 -0.21 2.27 -3.87
N ALA A 129 0.03 3.30 -3.07
CA ALA A 129 -1.00 4.07 -2.39
C ALA A 129 -1.90 4.86 -3.35
N GLU A 130 -1.31 5.45 -4.39
CA GLU A 130 -2.08 6.14 -5.45
C GLU A 130 -2.98 5.17 -6.19
N LYS A 131 -2.46 4.03 -6.63
CA LYS A 131 -3.23 2.98 -7.31
C LYS A 131 -4.33 2.38 -6.42
N ALA A 132 -4.09 2.29 -5.11
CA ALA A 132 -5.07 1.82 -4.14
C ALA A 132 -6.13 2.87 -3.78
N GLY A 133 -5.98 4.13 -4.24
CA GLY A 133 -6.92 5.20 -4.01
C GLY A 133 -6.97 5.66 -2.55
N TRP A 134 -5.80 5.77 -1.88
CA TRP A 134 -5.76 6.24 -0.50
C TRP A 134 -6.38 7.61 -0.34
N GLY A 135 -7.16 7.77 0.74
CA GLY A 135 -7.81 9.02 1.08
C GLY A 135 -6.88 10.02 1.77
N TYR A 136 -7.38 11.24 1.91
CA TYR A 136 -6.73 12.26 2.73
C TYR A 136 -7.57 12.54 3.98
N VAL A 137 -6.95 12.38 5.14
CA VAL A 137 -7.49 12.85 6.42
C VAL A 137 -6.35 13.47 7.23
N TRP A 138 -6.55 14.69 7.70
CA TRP A 138 -5.54 15.41 8.45
C TRP A 138 -5.11 14.66 9.72
N GLY A 139 -3.79 14.53 9.92
CA GLY A 139 -3.20 13.85 11.07
C GLY A 139 -3.15 12.32 10.95
N THR A 140 -3.44 11.75 9.77
CA THR A 140 -3.27 10.31 9.50
C THR A 140 -1.99 10.05 8.70
N PHE A 141 -1.50 8.81 8.72
CA PHE A 141 -0.19 8.45 8.14
C PHE A 141 -0.17 7.09 7.44
N GLY A 142 -1.32 6.67 6.92
CA GLY A 142 -1.46 5.44 6.13
C GLY A 142 -2.22 4.32 6.82
N GLU A 143 -2.77 4.56 8.01
CA GLU A 143 -3.62 3.58 8.69
C GLU A 143 -4.99 3.46 8.01
N VAL A 144 -5.66 2.33 8.26
CA VAL A 144 -7.05 2.15 7.86
C VAL A 144 -7.95 3.05 8.70
N LEU A 145 -8.73 3.89 8.04
CA LEU A 145 -9.66 4.80 8.69
C LEU A 145 -10.89 4.04 9.19
N THR A 146 -10.83 3.54 10.41
CA THR A 146 -11.99 2.96 11.10
C THR A 146 -12.90 4.06 11.62
N GLU A 147 -14.16 3.71 11.97
CA GLU A 147 -15.11 4.66 12.59
C GLU A 147 -14.52 5.31 13.85
N SER A 148 -13.96 4.50 14.76
CA SER A 148 -13.35 5.00 16.00
C SER A 148 -12.12 5.88 15.76
N TYR A 149 -11.34 5.58 14.70
CA TYR A 149 -10.20 6.39 14.34
C TYR A 149 -10.62 7.73 13.72
N TYR A 150 -11.65 7.71 12.86
CA TYR A 150 -12.26 8.94 12.35
C TYR A 150 -12.76 9.83 13.49
N GLU A 151 -13.54 9.28 14.45
CA GLU A 151 -14.06 10.05 15.59
C GLU A 151 -12.93 10.68 16.43
N ALA A 152 -11.83 9.94 16.65
CA ALA A 152 -10.67 10.46 17.35
C ALA A 152 -10.02 11.63 16.60
N LYS A 153 -9.88 11.51 15.26
CA LYS A 153 -9.31 12.57 14.44
C LYS A 153 -10.25 13.79 14.32
N ALA A 154 -11.53 13.59 14.19
CA ALA A 154 -12.52 14.67 14.18
C ALA A 154 -12.56 15.44 15.50
N ALA A 155 -12.41 14.75 16.62
CA ALA A 155 -12.29 15.41 17.92
C ALA A 155 -10.96 16.18 18.10
N GLN A 156 -9.87 15.67 17.53
CA GLN A 156 -8.54 16.30 17.56
C GLN A 156 -8.44 17.51 16.62
N TYR A 157 -9.09 17.42 15.45
CA TYR A 157 -9.04 18.40 14.35
C TYR A 157 -10.46 18.74 13.87
N PRO A 158 -11.24 19.47 14.65
CA PRO A 158 -12.67 19.68 14.35
C PRO A 158 -12.92 20.47 13.06
N ASP A 159 -12.02 21.36 12.67
CA ASP A 159 -12.17 22.15 11.44
C ASP A 159 -11.67 21.38 10.21
N GLU A 160 -10.49 20.72 10.30
CA GLU A 160 -9.82 20.03 9.20
C GLU A 160 -10.41 18.65 8.91
N VAL A 161 -11.00 18.00 9.92
CA VAL A 161 -11.60 16.66 9.81
C VAL A 161 -13.09 16.72 10.05
N GLY A 162 -13.53 17.26 11.19
CA GLY A 162 -14.95 17.36 11.53
C GLY A 162 -15.76 18.16 10.53
N GLY A 163 -15.19 19.24 9.97
CA GLY A 163 -15.80 20.04 8.91
C GLY A 163 -16.04 19.31 7.58
N TYR A 164 -15.50 18.09 7.42
CA TYR A 164 -15.64 17.26 6.21
C TYR A 164 -16.31 15.90 6.49
N GLU A 165 -17.06 15.77 7.58
CA GLU A 165 -17.63 14.49 8.05
C GLU A 165 -18.30 13.68 6.95
N ASP A 166 -19.31 14.25 6.29
CA ASP A 166 -20.08 13.54 5.27
C ASP A 166 -19.18 13.02 4.13
N PHE A 167 -18.23 13.84 3.69
CA PHE A 167 -17.33 13.48 2.61
C PHE A 167 -16.38 12.36 3.02
N ILE A 168 -15.75 12.48 4.20
CA ILE A 168 -14.78 11.49 4.69
C ILE A 168 -15.47 10.14 4.93
N ARG A 169 -16.64 10.14 5.57
CA ARG A 169 -17.41 8.92 5.83
C ARG A 169 -17.83 8.22 4.54
N GLN A 170 -18.23 8.98 3.54
CA GLN A 170 -18.68 8.42 2.27
C GLN A 170 -17.54 7.88 1.41
N ASN A 171 -16.35 8.49 1.44
CA ASN A 171 -15.30 8.23 0.46
C ASN A 171 -14.06 7.53 1.06
N TRP A 172 -13.74 7.77 2.32
CA TRP A 172 -12.48 7.33 2.91
C TRP A 172 -12.61 6.30 4.03
N LEU A 173 -13.80 6.18 4.64
CA LEU A 173 -14.01 5.22 5.73
C LEU A 173 -13.81 3.78 5.24
N GLY A 174 -13.02 3.00 6.00
CA GLY A 174 -12.65 1.63 5.66
C GLY A 174 -11.44 1.49 4.74
N GLY A 175 -10.95 2.60 4.13
CA GLY A 175 -9.72 2.65 3.35
C GLY A 175 -8.54 3.23 4.14
N ARG A 176 -7.35 3.20 3.55
CA ARG A 176 -6.18 3.86 4.13
C ARG A 176 -6.19 5.35 3.84
N THR A 177 -5.70 6.14 4.80
CA THR A 177 -5.66 7.60 4.68
C THR A 177 -4.35 8.16 5.20
N ALA A 178 -3.88 9.25 4.58
CA ALA A 178 -2.71 10.00 5.05
C ALA A 178 -2.90 11.49 4.79
N ASP A 179 -2.33 12.35 5.64
CA ASP A 179 -2.07 13.74 5.25
C ASP A 179 -0.74 13.83 4.46
N CYS A 180 -0.39 15.03 4.00
CA CYS A 180 0.76 15.21 3.10
C CYS A 180 2.08 14.71 3.68
N VAL A 181 2.41 15.04 4.91
CA VAL A 181 3.65 14.59 5.57
C VAL A 181 3.47 13.23 6.24
N GLY A 182 2.26 12.91 6.70
CA GLY A 182 1.89 11.59 7.21
C GLY A 182 2.10 10.50 6.16
N PHE A 183 1.91 10.82 4.90
CA PHE A 183 2.17 9.92 3.78
C PHE A 183 3.65 9.47 3.71
N ILE A 184 4.58 10.38 3.95
CA ILE A 184 6.02 10.07 4.03
C ILE A 184 6.37 9.37 5.35
N LYS A 185 5.81 9.86 6.48
CA LYS A 185 6.05 9.26 7.80
C LYS A 185 5.55 7.82 7.88
N GLY A 186 4.40 7.53 7.28
CA GLY A 186 3.83 6.18 7.22
C GLY A 186 4.79 5.18 6.56
N TYR A 187 5.45 5.56 5.48
CA TYR A 187 6.52 4.75 4.90
C TYR A 187 7.68 4.55 5.89
N GLY A 188 8.13 5.62 6.55
CA GLY A 188 9.19 5.54 7.54
C GLY A 188 8.86 4.61 8.71
N TRP A 189 7.60 4.54 9.12
CA TRP A 189 7.10 3.70 10.21
C TRP A 189 6.61 2.32 9.77
N LEU A 190 6.64 2.00 8.48
CA LEU A 190 6.23 0.71 7.97
C LEU A 190 7.19 -0.39 8.46
N ASN A 191 6.64 -1.43 9.07
CA ASN A 191 7.29 -2.71 9.25
C ASN A 191 7.05 -3.54 7.98
N SER A 192 8.09 -3.80 7.20
CA SER A 192 7.97 -4.46 5.91
C SER A 192 7.66 -5.96 6.01
N ASP A 193 7.94 -6.58 7.16
CA ASP A 193 7.67 -8.01 7.40
C ASP A 193 6.20 -8.25 7.76
N THR A 194 5.63 -7.34 8.58
CA THR A 194 4.24 -7.45 9.04
C THR A 194 3.25 -6.66 8.18
N HIS A 195 3.73 -5.78 7.31
CA HIS A 195 2.94 -4.80 6.55
C HIS A 195 2.12 -3.84 7.43
N GLU A 196 2.53 -3.66 8.69
CA GLU A 196 1.89 -2.77 9.66
C GLU A 196 2.68 -1.47 9.81
N ILE A 197 1.97 -0.37 10.06
CA ILE A 197 2.59 0.92 10.36
C ILE A 197 2.78 1.03 11.87
N GLU A 198 4.03 1.02 12.30
CA GLU A 198 4.42 1.08 13.72
C GLU A 198 4.88 2.50 14.07
N TYR A 199 3.96 3.31 14.57
CA TYR A 199 4.18 4.73 14.88
C TYR A 199 5.46 4.97 15.68
N GLY A 200 6.29 5.91 15.21
CA GLY A 200 7.51 6.35 15.89
C GLY A 200 8.71 5.42 15.75
N THR A 201 8.67 4.42 14.86
CA THR A 201 9.77 3.48 14.61
C THR A 201 10.76 3.98 13.55
N ASN A 202 11.82 3.21 13.30
CA ASN A 202 12.81 3.37 12.22
C ASN A 202 13.50 4.76 12.19
N GLY A 203 13.49 5.50 13.29
CA GLY A 203 14.13 6.82 13.38
C GLY A 203 13.36 7.95 12.65
N MET A 204 12.19 7.67 12.08
CA MET A 204 11.33 8.69 11.48
C MET A 204 10.58 9.46 12.58
N PRO A 205 10.84 10.78 12.76
CA PRO A 205 10.15 11.56 13.79
C PRO A 205 8.74 11.95 13.35
N ASP A 206 7.88 12.22 14.34
CA ASP A 206 6.55 12.80 14.08
C ASP A 206 6.66 14.33 13.98
N ILE A 207 6.89 14.81 12.78
CA ILE A 207 7.05 16.25 12.45
C ILE A 207 6.15 16.66 11.30
N GLY A 208 5.91 17.98 11.18
CA GLY A 208 5.18 18.56 10.06
C GLY A 208 6.02 18.70 8.78
N ALA A 209 5.36 19.07 7.68
CA ALA A 209 6.00 19.24 6.37
C ALA A 209 7.12 20.30 6.40
N ASP A 210 6.89 21.43 7.07
CA ASP A 210 7.86 22.51 7.17
C ASP A 210 9.07 22.11 8.01
N ALA A 211 8.87 21.39 9.12
CA ALA A 211 9.96 20.87 9.93
C ALA A 211 10.76 19.79 9.20
N MET A 212 10.13 18.98 8.34
CA MET A 212 10.85 18.03 7.49
C MET A 212 11.76 18.74 6.49
N TYR A 213 11.25 19.81 5.87
CA TYR A 213 12.04 20.69 4.99
C TYR A 213 13.18 21.38 5.76
N ASP A 214 12.90 21.94 6.94
CA ASP A 214 13.91 22.65 7.73
C ASP A 214 15.05 21.75 8.16
N ASN A 215 14.76 20.51 8.54
CA ASN A 215 15.74 19.51 8.98
C ASN A 215 16.59 18.94 7.82
N ALA A 216 16.18 19.14 6.57
CA ALA A 216 16.94 18.63 5.43
C ALA A 216 18.22 19.42 5.20
N THR A 217 19.33 18.69 5.04
CA THR A 217 20.67 19.26 4.76
C THR A 217 20.95 19.40 3.27
N GLU A 218 20.35 18.55 2.44
CA GLU A 218 20.41 18.60 0.99
C GLU A 218 19.05 19.04 0.44
N LYS A 219 18.98 20.27 -0.08
CA LYS A 219 17.77 20.85 -0.64
C LYS A 219 18.11 22.00 -1.58
N GLY A 220 17.19 22.34 -2.46
CA GLY A 220 17.33 23.43 -3.41
C GLY A 220 16.00 23.95 -3.92
N THR A 221 16.02 24.99 -4.77
CA THR A 221 14.83 25.50 -5.44
C THR A 221 14.34 24.50 -6.47
N ILE A 222 13.04 24.48 -6.74
CA ILE A 222 12.39 23.45 -7.57
C ILE A 222 12.95 23.37 -9.00
N ASP A 223 13.42 24.48 -9.55
CA ASP A 223 14.06 24.58 -10.87
C ASP A 223 15.43 23.87 -10.93
N THR A 224 16.01 23.52 -9.79
CA THR A 224 17.29 22.82 -9.66
C THR A 224 17.13 21.35 -9.27
N ILE A 225 15.90 20.81 -9.25
CA ILE A 225 15.67 19.42 -8.82
C ILE A 225 16.46 18.44 -9.67
N PRO A 226 17.28 17.58 -9.07
CA PRO A 226 17.94 16.51 -9.80
C PRO A 226 16.96 15.39 -10.13
N GLU A 227 17.24 14.61 -11.17
CA GLU A 227 16.45 13.43 -11.55
C GLU A 227 16.77 12.26 -10.62
N ILE A 228 16.34 12.38 -9.36
CA ILE A 228 16.50 11.37 -8.32
C ILE A 228 15.11 11.03 -7.76
N PRO A 229 14.54 9.86 -8.11
CA PRO A 229 13.27 9.42 -7.55
C PRO A 229 13.34 9.29 -6.01
N GLY A 230 12.25 9.62 -5.34
CA GLY A 230 12.13 9.61 -3.88
C GLY A 230 12.63 10.88 -3.18
N LEU A 231 13.04 11.91 -3.93
CA LEU A 231 13.15 13.26 -3.35
C LEU A 231 11.77 13.73 -2.89
N ALA A 232 11.72 14.55 -1.85
CA ALA A 232 10.51 15.31 -1.55
C ALA A 232 10.49 16.62 -2.31
N VAL A 233 9.30 17.06 -2.69
CA VAL A 233 9.01 18.43 -3.16
C VAL A 233 8.15 19.14 -2.14
N TRP A 234 8.40 20.43 -1.93
CA TRP A 234 7.83 21.17 -0.83
C TRP A 234 7.44 22.60 -1.23
N HIS A 235 6.39 23.09 -0.64
CA HIS A 235 6.08 24.49 -0.41
C HIS A 235 5.52 24.66 1.01
N GLU A 236 5.46 25.86 1.56
CA GLU A 236 4.99 26.13 2.91
C GLU A 236 3.66 25.36 3.20
N GLY A 237 3.68 24.53 4.23
CA GLY A 237 2.54 23.74 4.68
C GLY A 237 2.24 22.48 3.87
N HIS A 238 3.00 22.14 2.82
CA HIS A 238 2.73 20.96 2.00
C HIS A 238 3.99 20.28 1.47
N ILE A 239 3.91 18.94 1.30
CA ILE A 239 5.02 18.12 0.82
C ILE A 239 4.50 16.96 -0.04
N GLY A 240 5.28 16.55 -1.03
CA GLY A 240 5.00 15.41 -1.92
C GLY A 240 6.26 14.62 -2.23
N ILE A 241 6.12 13.50 -2.91
CA ILE A 241 7.19 12.58 -3.29
C ILE A 241 7.40 12.68 -4.80
N TYR A 242 8.59 13.10 -5.21
CA TYR A 242 9.01 13.08 -6.62
C TYR A 242 9.31 11.64 -7.04
N ILE A 243 8.62 11.16 -8.06
CA ILE A 243 8.76 9.78 -8.54
C ILE A 243 9.57 9.64 -9.83
N GLY A 244 10.25 10.72 -10.23
CA GLY A 244 10.98 10.80 -11.49
C GLY A 244 10.13 11.33 -12.66
N ASN A 245 10.79 11.61 -13.78
CA ASN A 245 10.14 12.04 -15.02
C ASN A 245 9.18 13.22 -14.87
N GLY A 246 9.48 14.17 -13.98
CA GLY A 246 8.64 15.34 -13.72
C GLY A 246 7.30 15.03 -13.06
N GLN A 247 7.15 13.89 -12.38
CA GLN A 247 5.92 13.47 -11.71
C GLN A 247 6.08 13.47 -10.19
N VAL A 248 5.00 13.82 -9.50
CA VAL A 248 4.92 13.86 -8.04
C VAL A 248 3.68 13.10 -7.59
N ILE A 249 3.82 12.27 -6.56
CA ILE A 249 2.67 11.70 -5.85
C ILE A 249 2.59 12.36 -4.47
N HIS A 250 1.41 12.83 -4.11
CA HIS A 250 1.17 13.47 -2.82
C HIS A 250 -0.25 13.24 -2.31
N ALA A 251 -0.44 13.23 -1.00
CA ALA A 251 -1.74 13.31 -0.38
C ALA A 251 -2.19 14.78 -0.45
N SER A 252 -3.04 15.09 -1.45
CA SER A 252 -3.30 16.46 -1.91
C SER A 252 -4.28 17.22 -1.02
N GLY A 253 -5.33 16.55 -0.53
CA GLY A 253 -6.33 17.18 0.33
C GLY A 253 -7.58 16.32 0.49
N THR A 254 -8.44 16.68 1.44
CA THR A 254 -9.58 15.87 1.90
C THR A 254 -10.50 15.40 0.78
N LYS A 255 -10.74 16.22 -0.24
CA LYS A 255 -11.63 15.89 -1.35
C LYS A 255 -10.93 15.23 -2.54
N VAL A 256 -9.63 14.99 -2.45
CA VAL A 256 -8.82 14.50 -3.55
C VAL A 256 -8.14 13.18 -3.22
N GLY A 257 -7.59 13.03 -2.00
CA GLY A 257 -6.82 11.86 -1.60
C GLY A 257 -5.37 11.90 -2.10
N VAL A 258 -4.78 10.71 -2.28
CA VAL A 258 -3.43 10.53 -2.85
C VAL A 258 -3.54 10.51 -4.37
N VAL A 259 -2.76 11.40 -5.02
CA VAL A 259 -2.81 11.59 -6.48
C VAL A 259 -1.42 11.80 -7.07
N GLN A 260 -1.27 11.40 -8.33
CA GLN A 260 -0.12 11.74 -9.16
C GLN A 260 -0.39 13.01 -9.95
N THR A 261 0.55 13.94 -9.94
CA THR A 261 0.47 15.21 -10.66
C THR A 261 1.79 15.57 -11.32
N PRO A 262 1.79 16.32 -12.44
CA PRO A 262 3.01 16.92 -12.95
C PRO A 262 3.63 17.88 -11.92
N ILE A 263 4.96 17.90 -11.83
CA ILE A 263 5.70 18.74 -10.87
C ILE A 263 5.35 20.24 -10.97
N GLY A 264 4.97 20.70 -12.15
CA GLY A 264 4.60 22.12 -12.40
C GLY A 264 3.17 22.49 -11.95
N SER A 265 2.34 21.54 -11.49
CA SER A 265 0.91 21.77 -11.28
C SER A 265 0.53 22.22 -9.86
N SER A 266 1.36 21.96 -8.84
CA SER A 266 0.98 22.13 -7.42
C SER A 266 1.75 23.25 -6.71
N GLY A 267 2.46 24.11 -7.44
CA GLY A 267 3.15 25.27 -6.87
C GLY A 267 4.35 24.96 -5.98
N TRP A 268 4.99 23.81 -6.19
CA TRP A 268 6.21 23.43 -5.49
C TRP A 268 7.30 24.50 -5.64
N THR A 269 7.97 24.83 -4.54
CA THR A 269 9.01 25.88 -4.51
C THR A 269 10.41 25.31 -4.33
N HIS A 270 10.51 24.19 -3.61
CA HIS A 270 11.79 23.55 -3.28
C HIS A 270 11.70 22.04 -3.40
N TRP A 271 12.87 21.43 -3.51
CA TRP A 271 13.09 19.98 -3.34
C TRP A 271 14.02 19.72 -2.14
N LEU A 272 13.96 18.51 -1.58
CA LEU A 272 14.84 18.08 -0.50
C LEU A 272 15.08 16.56 -0.53
N LYS A 273 16.25 16.14 -0.04
CA LYS A 273 16.43 14.77 0.42
C LYS A 273 15.80 14.64 1.81
N ILE A 274 14.93 13.67 1.97
CA ILE A 274 14.30 13.35 3.25
C ILE A 274 15.39 12.85 4.21
N PRO A 275 15.64 13.52 5.36
CA PRO A 275 16.82 13.23 6.18
C PRO A 275 16.77 11.90 6.93
N TYR A 276 15.62 11.20 6.87
CA TYR A 276 15.35 9.99 7.67
C TYR A 276 15.29 8.71 6.85
N ILE A 277 15.66 8.78 5.57
CA ILE A 277 15.78 7.64 4.67
C ILE A 277 17.14 7.63 3.97
N THR A 278 17.55 6.47 3.48
CA THR A 278 18.78 6.31 2.70
C THR A 278 18.49 6.55 1.22
N TYR A 279 19.39 7.24 0.54
CA TYR A 279 19.33 7.40 -0.91
C TYR A 279 20.23 6.37 -1.56
N ILE A 280 19.65 5.45 -2.31
CA ILE A 280 20.33 4.43 -3.10
C ILE A 280 20.16 4.74 -4.59
N GLU A 281 21.09 4.31 -5.41
CA GLU A 281 21.03 4.44 -6.87
C GLU A 281 20.27 3.22 -7.44
N GLU A 282 19.50 3.45 -8.52
CA GLU A 282 18.98 2.33 -9.31
C GLU A 282 20.17 1.54 -9.86
N THR A 283 20.26 0.26 -9.51
CA THR A 283 21.19 -0.64 -10.19
C THR A 283 20.67 -0.82 -11.62
N GLU A 284 21.39 -0.28 -12.63
CA GLU A 284 21.12 -0.64 -14.02
C GLU A 284 21.24 -2.18 -14.12
N GLU A 285 20.13 -2.88 -14.31
CA GLU A 285 20.18 -4.27 -14.75
C GLU A 285 20.92 -4.28 -16.06
N GLU A 286 22.13 -4.85 -16.08
CA GLU A 286 22.82 -5.16 -17.33
C GLU A 286 21.88 -6.07 -18.12
N THR A 287 21.21 -5.48 -19.12
CA THR A 287 20.43 -6.24 -20.09
C THR A 287 21.40 -7.17 -20.83
N PRO A 288 21.22 -8.49 -20.78
CA PRO A 288 22.11 -9.46 -21.40
C PRO A 288 22.08 -9.41 -22.94
#